data_8331c91c3cc8a19e294eee4a9af0f309
#
_entry.id   8331c91c3cc8a19e294eee4a9af0f309
#
_cell.length_a   1.000
_cell.length_b   1.000
_cell.length_c   1.000
_cell.angle_alpha   90.00
_cell.angle_beta   90.00
_cell.angle_gamma   90.00
#
_symmetry.space_group_name_H-M   'P 1'
#
loop_
_entity.id
_entity.type
_entity.pdbx_description
1 polymer ?
#
loop_
_entity_poly.entity_id
_entity_poly.type
_entity_poly.pdbx_seq_one_letter_code
_entity_poly.pdbx_strand_id
1 'polypeptide(L)'
;GSAKTWNYTGSFIGPIFTAGLISGQVAQAEANQQAALFNYQQVIQAAFGDVSNALSSREKLLLQVQSQQRQVVALRDFVRLARLQYDGGYAPYSTVLLAELQLFPAELTLAQTTANNAAALATIYKAMGGGWIERAAGMTEAGVAATAN
;
A
#
# COMPACT_ATOMS: atom_id res chain seq x y z
N GLY A 1 67.39 6.23 -49.11
CA GLY A 1 66.44 5.21 -48.80
C GLY A 1 66.04 5.37 -47.36
N SER A 2 64.78 5.75 -47.08
CA SER A 2 64.21 5.88 -45.74
C SER A 2 63.79 4.46 -45.21
N ALA A 3 64.51 3.94 -44.21
CA ALA A 3 64.12 2.70 -43.54
C ALA A 3 62.93 2.99 -42.60
N LYS A 4 61.79 2.33 -42.86
CA LYS A 4 60.65 2.37 -41.97
C LYS A 4 60.84 1.30 -40.88
N THR A 5 61.07 1.68 -39.62
CA THR A 5 61.10 0.83 -38.48
C THR A 5 59.75 0.76 -37.79
N TRP A 6 59.18 -0.42 -37.56
CA TRP A 6 57.94 -0.65 -36.84
C TRP A 6 58.27 -1.27 -35.49
N ASN A 7 57.79 -0.62 -34.42
CA ASN A 7 57.89 -1.18 -33.05
C ASN A 7 56.49 -1.54 -32.55
N TYR A 8 56.26 -2.79 -32.16
CA TYR A 8 55.12 -3.24 -31.45
C TYR A 8 55.51 -3.56 -30.02
N THR A 9 54.92 -2.85 -29.06
CA THR A 9 55.13 -3.14 -27.64
C THR A 9 53.80 -3.60 -27.07
N GLY A 10 53.65 -4.87 -26.78
CA GLY A 10 52.52 -5.42 -26.06
C GLY A 10 52.92 -5.62 -24.58
N SER A 11 52.29 -4.90 -23.65
CA SER A 11 52.46 -5.13 -22.22
C SER A 11 51.25 -5.90 -21.67
N PHE A 12 51.49 -7.11 -21.16
CA PHE A 12 50.52 -7.87 -20.37
C PHE A 12 50.74 -7.58 -18.89
N ILE A 13 49.88 -6.81 -18.26
CA ILE A 13 49.89 -6.59 -16.82
C ILE A 13 48.68 -7.33 -16.23
N GLY A 14 48.93 -8.50 -15.66
CA GLY A 14 47.93 -9.28 -14.94
C GLY A 14 48.47 -9.72 -13.57
N PRO A 15 47.65 -9.77 -12.53
CA PRO A 15 48.09 -10.24 -11.23
C PRO A 15 48.34 -11.75 -11.30
N ILE A 16 49.61 -12.17 -11.12
CA ILE A 16 50.02 -13.58 -11.16
C ILE A 16 49.67 -14.28 -9.84
N PHE A 17 49.71 -13.58 -8.72
CA PHE A 17 49.35 -14.08 -7.41
C PHE A 17 48.63 -13.02 -6.58
N THR A 18 47.40 -13.33 -6.17
CA THR A 18 46.52 -12.39 -5.44
C THR A 18 46.18 -12.86 -4.04
N ALA A 19 46.85 -13.92 -3.54
CA ALA A 19 46.64 -14.49 -2.18
C ALA A 19 45.13 -14.68 -1.83
N GLY A 20 44.32 -15.10 -2.82
CA GLY A 20 42.89 -15.35 -2.61
C GLY A 20 41.98 -14.13 -2.77
N LEU A 21 42.53 -12.95 -3.11
CA LEU A 21 41.70 -11.72 -3.27
C LEU A 21 40.61 -11.90 -4.35
N ILE A 22 40.97 -12.42 -5.51
CA ILE A 22 40.02 -12.59 -6.64
C ILE A 22 38.97 -13.64 -6.28
N SER A 23 39.34 -14.78 -5.69
CA SER A 23 38.39 -15.80 -5.26
C SER A 23 37.45 -15.28 -4.17
N GLY A 24 37.97 -14.47 -3.23
CA GLY A 24 37.16 -13.79 -2.22
C GLY A 24 36.15 -12.79 -2.82
N GLN A 25 36.58 -12.03 -3.85
CA GLN A 25 35.68 -11.10 -4.57
C GLN A 25 34.57 -11.84 -5.34
N VAL A 26 34.91 -12.98 -5.96
CA VAL A 26 33.91 -13.81 -6.65
C VAL A 26 32.90 -14.38 -5.63
N ALA A 27 33.38 -14.95 -4.53
CA ALA A 27 32.50 -15.47 -3.47
C ALA A 27 31.59 -14.35 -2.88
N GLN A 28 32.11 -13.14 -2.71
CA GLN A 28 31.34 -11.99 -2.27
C GLN A 28 30.26 -11.62 -3.31
N ALA A 29 30.61 -11.60 -4.60
CA ALA A 29 29.64 -11.30 -5.64
C ALA A 29 28.52 -12.35 -5.74
N GLU A 30 28.85 -13.62 -5.61
CA GLU A 30 27.89 -14.72 -5.54
C GLU A 30 26.96 -14.61 -4.32
N ALA A 31 27.51 -14.30 -3.14
CA ALA A 31 26.72 -14.08 -1.93
C ALA A 31 25.77 -12.87 -2.08
N ASN A 32 26.24 -11.78 -2.69
CA ASN A 32 25.42 -10.60 -2.98
C ASN A 32 24.30 -10.93 -3.98
N GLN A 33 24.55 -11.76 -4.98
CA GLN A 33 23.53 -12.22 -5.91
C GLN A 33 22.44 -13.04 -5.19
N GLN A 34 22.84 -13.96 -4.32
CA GLN A 34 21.89 -14.74 -3.53
C GLN A 34 21.08 -13.85 -2.58
N ALA A 35 21.74 -12.89 -1.92
CA ALA A 35 21.06 -11.92 -1.06
C ALA A 35 20.01 -11.09 -1.84
N ALA A 36 20.34 -10.64 -3.04
CA ALA A 36 19.41 -9.93 -3.93
C ALA A 36 18.20 -10.80 -4.33
N LEU A 37 18.42 -12.09 -4.60
CA LEU A 37 17.34 -13.04 -4.92
C LEU A 37 16.39 -13.23 -3.71
N PHE A 38 16.93 -13.43 -2.51
CA PHE A 38 16.09 -13.55 -1.32
C PHE A 38 15.34 -12.26 -1.00
N ASN A 39 15.98 -11.11 -1.16
CA ASN A 39 15.32 -9.81 -1.01
C ASN A 39 14.15 -9.64 -2.02
N TYR A 40 14.37 -10.04 -3.27
CA TYR A 40 13.30 -10.02 -4.29
C TYR A 40 12.12 -10.91 -3.89
N GLN A 41 12.37 -12.14 -3.41
CA GLN A 41 11.32 -13.02 -2.92
C GLN A 41 10.58 -12.43 -1.72
N GLN A 42 11.29 -11.81 -0.78
CA GLN A 42 10.70 -11.14 0.38
C GLN A 42 9.78 -9.99 -0.04
N VAL A 43 10.21 -9.17 -0.99
CA VAL A 43 9.40 -8.05 -1.52
C VAL A 43 8.12 -8.55 -2.17
N ILE A 44 8.20 -9.64 -2.96
CA ILE A 44 7.01 -10.26 -3.56
C ILE A 44 6.03 -10.74 -2.48
N GLN A 45 6.52 -11.45 -1.47
CA GLN A 45 5.67 -11.95 -0.39
C GLN A 45 5.03 -10.80 0.40
N ALA A 46 5.78 -9.74 0.67
CA ALA A 46 5.26 -8.53 1.32
C ALA A 46 4.15 -7.87 0.48
N ALA A 47 4.35 -7.72 -0.84
CA ALA A 47 3.37 -7.13 -1.73
C ALA A 47 2.05 -7.93 -1.76
N PHE A 48 2.12 -9.27 -1.82
CA PHE A 48 0.91 -10.11 -1.72
C PHE A 48 0.24 -10.00 -0.34
N GLY A 49 1.03 -9.92 0.73
CA GLY A 49 0.54 -9.67 2.08
C GLY A 49 -0.21 -8.34 2.19
N ASP A 50 0.34 -7.27 1.63
CA ASP A 50 -0.26 -5.94 1.64
C ASP A 50 -1.61 -5.92 0.91
N VAL A 51 -1.70 -6.54 -0.27
CA VAL A 51 -2.97 -6.65 -1.02
C VAL A 51 -4.00 -7.45 -0.23
N SER A 52 -3.62 -8.61 0.33
CA SER A 52 -4.50 -9.45 1.13
C SER A 52 -5.03 -8.72 2.38
N ASN A 53 -4.14 -8.00 3.07
CA ASN A 53 -4.50 -7.21 4.25
C ASN A 53 -5.42 -6.04 3.89
N ALA A 54 -5.18 -5.36 2.77
CA ALA A 54 -6.01 -4.25 2.31
C ALA A 54 -7.44 -4.73 1.94
N LEU A 55 -7.57 -5.86 1.26
CA LEU A 55 -8.86 -6.47 0.92
C LEU A 55 -9.64 -6.91 2.16
N SER A 56 -8.98 -7.64 3.08
CA SER A 56 -9.59 -8.10 4.33
C SER A 56 -10.01 -6.92 5.23
N SER A 57 -9.21 -5.86 5.28
CA SER A 57 -9.53 -4.65 6.03
C SER A 57 -10.78 -3.97 5.49
N ARG A 58 -10.91 -3.86 4.15
CA ARG A 58 -12.10 -3.29 3.52
C ARG A 58 -13.35 -4.09 3.81
N GLU A 59 -13.29 -5.42 3.73
CA GLU A 59 -14.42 -6.29 4.03
C GLU A 59 -14.92 -6.07 5.47
N LYS A 60 -14.00 -6.04 6.43
CA LYS A 60 -14.33 -5.77 7.84
C LYS A 60 -14.92 -4.37 8.05
N LEU A 61 -14.40 -3.35 7.37
CA LEU A 61 -14.94 -2.00 7.42
C LEU A 61 -16.37 -1.93 6.86
N LEU A 62 -16.70 -2.65 5.79
CA LEU A 62 -18.07 -2.72 5.26
C LEU A 62 -19.03 -3.35 6.27
N LEU A 63 -18.65 -4.45 6.93
CA LEU A 63 -19.46 -5.08 7.97
C LEU A 63 -19.64 -4.15 9.18
N GLN A 64 -18.59 -3.41 9.54
CA GLN A 64 -18.63 -2.44 10.62
C GLN A 64 -19.59 -1.29 10.30
N VAL A 65 -19.54 -0.71 9.09
CA VAL A 65 -20.47 0.33 8.63
C VAL A 65 -21.91 -0.16 8.73
N GLN A 66 -22.21 -1.37 8.24
CA GLN A 66 -23.56 -1.94 8.31
C GLN A 66 -24.05 -2.10 9.77
N SER A 67 -23.16 -2.55 10.65
CA SER A 67 -23.50 -2.69 12.08
C SER A 67 -23.77 -1.34 12.75
N GLN A 68 -22.92 -0.34 12.48
CA GLN A 68 -23.07 1.02 13.00
C GLN A 68 -24.32 1.72 12.42
N GLN A 69 -24.66 1.48 11.16
CA GLN A 69 -25.91 1.99 10.58
C GLN A 69 -27.15 1.47 11.35
N ARG A 70 -27.18 0.17 11.63
CA ARG A 70 -28.28 -0.41 12.46
C ARG A 70 -28.32 0.20 13.86
N GLN A 71 -27.16 0.42 14.47
CA GLN A 71 -27.06 1.07 15.78
C GLN A 71 -27.61 2.50 15.75
N VAL A 72 -27.23 3.30 14.74
CA VAL A 72 -27.72 4.69 14.58
C VAL A 72 -29.24 4.70 14.37
N VAL A 73 -29.78 3.78 13.57
CA VAL A 73 -31.24 3.68 13.37
C VAL A 73 -31.94 3.40 14.70
N ALA A 74 -31.45 2.43 15.47
CA ALA A 74 -32.04 2.10 16.78
C ALA A 74 -31.95 3.27 17.78
N LEU A 75 -30.84 4.01 17.79
CA LEU A 75 -30.67 5.19 18.65
C LEU A 75 -31.56 6.35 18.22
N ARG A 76 -31.78 6.57 16.92
CA ARG A 76 -32.75 7.55 16.42
C ARG A 76 -34.17 7.22 16.85
N ASP A 77 -34.55 5.95 16.77
CA ASP A 77 -35.84 5.49 17.28
C ASP A 77 -35.95 5.67 18.79
N PHE A 78 -34.87 5.45 19.52
CA PHE A 78 -34.84 5.69 20.97
C PHE A 78 -35.05 7.18 21.30
N VAL A 79 -34.36 8.10 20.61
CA VAL A 79 -34.57 9.56 20.75
C VAL A 79 -36.02 9.93 20.41
N ARG A 80 -36.57 9.42 19.32
CA ARG A 80 -37.96 9.65 18.92
C ARG A 80 -38.95 9.21 20.00
N LEU A 81 -38.75 8.04 20.56
CA LEU A 81 -39.60 7.48 21.61
C LEU A 81 -39.48 8.29 22.91
N ALA A 82 -38.26 8.68 23.30
CA ALA A 82 -38.03 9.52 24.49
C ALA A 82 -38.73 10.87 24.35
N ARG A 83 -38.74 11.50 23.16
CA ARG A 83 -39.47 12.74 22.89
C ARG A 83 -40.98 12.53 23.04
N LEU A 84 -41.56 11.47 22.47
CA LEU A 84 -43.00 11.17 22.61
C LEU A 84 -43.39 10.96 24.05
N GLN A 85 -42.53 10.31 24.86
CA GLN A 85 -42.79 10.14 26.31
C GLN A 85 -42.74 11.47 27.08
N TYR A 86 -41.80 12.34 26.72
CA TYR A 86 -41.69 13.68 27.28
C TYR A 86 -42.92 14.53 26.92
N ASP A 87 -43.31 14.57 25.65
CA ASP A 87 -44.47 15.34 25.15
C ASP A 87 -45.77 14.84 25.77
N GLY A 88 -45.89 13.53 26.05
CA GLY A 88 -47.01 12.93 26.76
C GLY A 88 -46.97 13.12 28.28
N GLY A 89 -45.91 13.73 28.84
CA GLY A 89 -45.77 13.92 30.30
C GLY A 89 -45.37 12.68 31.07
N TYR A 90 -44.94 11.58 30.39
CA TYR A 90 -44.58 10.30 31.02
C TYR A 90 -43.10 10.23 31.41
N ALA A 91 -42.23 11.11 30.88
CA ALA A 91 -40.80 11.11 31.15
C ALA A 91 -40.25 12.54 31.30
N PRO A 92 -39.23 12.78 32.13
CA PRO A 92 -38.59 14.06 32.24
C PRO A 92 -37.72 14.34 30.99
N TYR A 93 -37.46 15.61 30.69
CA TYR A 93 -36.64 16.04 29.53
C TYR A 93 -35.20 15.47 29.58
N SER A 94 -34.68 15.19 30.76
CA SER A 94 -33.38 14.53 30.93
C SER A 94 -33.29 13.19 30.19
N THR A 95 -34.39 12.46 30.00
CA THR A 95 -34.43 11.21 29.22
C THR A 95 -34.15 11.50 27.74
N VAL A 96 -34.67 12.59 27.19
CA VAL A 96 -34.40 13.00 25.80
C VAL A 96 -32.93 13.37 25.64
N LEU A 97 -32.37 14.14 26.59
CA LEU A 97 -30.96 14.54 26.56
C LEU A 97 -30.03 13.31 26.63
N LEU A 98 -30.34 12.33 27.46
CA LEU A 98 -29.57 11.09 27.56
C LEU A 98 -29.60 10.29 26.26
N ALA A 99 -30.76 10.24 25.59
CA ALA A 99 -30.88 9.57 24.30
C ALA A 99 -30.07 10.30 23.20
N GLU A 100 -30.10 11.63 23.16
CA GLU A 100 -29.31 12.44 22.22
C GLU A 100 -27.80 12.33 22.48
N LEU A 101 -27.37 12.27 23.75
CA LEU A 101 -25.98 12.05 24.12
C LEU A 101 -25.43 10.70 23.65
N GLN A 102 -26.29 9.72 23.46
CA GLN A 102 -25.88 8.42 22.89
C GLN A 102 -25.91 8.43 21.35
N LEU A 103 -26.83 9.16 20.74
CA LEU A 103 -26.97 9.22 19.28
C LEU A 103 -25.79 9.94 18.62
N PHE A 104 -25.41 11.11 19.11
CA PHE A 104 -24.40 11.95 18.50
C PHE A 104 -23.04 11.24 18.30
N PRO A 105 -22.42 10.59 19.31
CA PRO A 105 -21.17 9.87 19.11
C PRO A 105 -21.31 8.66 18.18
N ALA A 106 -22.47 8.02 18.16
CA ALA A 106 -22.73 6.91 17.24
C ALA A 106 -22.75 7.38 15.77
N GLU A 107 -23.41 8.52 15.49
CA GLU A 107 -23.43 9.14 14.15
C GLU A 107 -22.02 9.59 13.74
N LEU A 108 -21.24 10.18 14.65
CA LEU A 108 -19.86 10.59 14.37
C LEU A 108 -18.99 9.37 14.05
N THR A 109 -19.11 8.29 14.82
CA THR A 109 -18.36 7.05 14.58
C THR A 109 -18.74 6.43 13.23
N LEU A 110 -20.01 6.41 12.87
CA LEU A 110 -20.48 5.95 11.56
C LEU A 110 -19.86 6.78 10.42
N ALA A 111 -19.85 8.10 10.55
CA ALA A 111 -19.25 9.00 9.56
C ALA A 111 -17.76 8.73 9.37
N GLN A 112 -17.01 8.57 10.47
CA GLN A 112 -15.58 8.24 10.44
C GLN A 112 -15.32 6.88 9.78
N THR A 113 -16.09 5.85 10.15
CA THR A 113 -15.91 4.51 9.57
C THR A 113 -16.26 4.49 8.08
N THR A 114 -17.27 5.27 7.68
CA THR A 114 -17.63 5.42 6.26
C THR A 114 -16.50 6.11 5.47
N ALA A 115 -15.89 7.16 6.03
CA ALA A 115 -14.72 7.81 5.44
C ALA A 115 -13.52 6.86 5.34
N ASN A 116 -13.26 6.07 6.39
CA ASN A 116 -12.20 5.06 6.39
C ASN A 116 -12.43 3.97 5.34
N ASN A 117 -13.69 3.55 5.11
CA ASN A 117 -14.03 2.61 4.04
C ASN A 117 -13.76 3.19 2.65
N ALA A 118 -14.02 4.47 2.44
CA ALA A 118 -13.66 5.15 1.18
C ALA A 118 -12.13 5.24 1.01
N ALA A 119 -11.39 5.57 2.08
CA ALA A 119 -9.93 5.60 2.06
C ALA A 119 -9.30 4.21 1.83
N ALA A 120 -9.95 3.13 2.29
CA ALA A 120 -9.50 1.77 2.05
C ALA A 120 -9.49 1.40 0.56
N LEU A 121 -10.36 1.96 -0.27
CA LEU A 121 -10.32 1.80 -1.72
C LEU A 121 -9.03 2.37 -2.33
N ALA A 122 -8.61 3.56 -1.89
CA ALA A 122 -7.36 4.16 -2.33
C ALA A 122 -6.15 3.32 -1.87
N THR A 123 -6.22 2.73 -0.67
CA THR A 123 -5.17 1.83 -0.15
C THR A 123 -5.06 0.56 -0.99
N ILE A 124 -6.18 -0.07 -1.38
CA ILE A 124 -6.20 -1.23 -2.27
C ILE A 124 -5.59 -0.86 -3.63
N TYR A 125 -6.02 0.26 -4.22
CA TYR A 125 -5.48 0.75 -5.49
C TYR A 125 -3.95 0.94 -5.41
N LYS A 126 -3.46 1.54 -4.32
CA LYS A 126 -2.03 1.71 -4.07
C LYS A 126 -1.30 0.38 -3.90
N ALA A 127 -1.86 -0.57 -3.14
CA ALA A 127 -1.26 -1.89 -2.92
C ALA A 127 -1.18 -2.72 -4.22
N MET A 128 -2.13 -2.54 -5.15
CA MET A 128 -2.09 -3.16 -6.47
C MET A 128 -1.14 -2.46 -7.46
N GLY A 129 -0.36 -1.47 -7.02
CA GLY A 129 0.59 -0.73 -7.85
C GLY A 129 -0.04 0.38 -8.69
N GLY A 130 -1.14 0.98 -8.23
CA GLY A 130 -1.90 2.00 -8.92
C GLY A 130 -1.06 3.13 -9.53
N GLY A 131 -1.36 3.50 -10.78
CA GLY A 131 -0.74 4.62 -11.49
C GLY A 131 0.52 4.31 -12.28
N TRP A 132 1.15 3.14 -12.13
CA TRP A 132 2.34 2.77 -12.91
C TRP A 132 2.02 2.28 -14.32
N ILE A 133 0.81 1.74 -14.54
CA ILE A 133 0.38 1.18 -15.83
C ILE A 133 0.37 2.25 -16.92
N GLU A 134 -0.17 3.43 -16.65
CA GLU A 134 -0.17 4.55 -17.62
C GLU A 134 1.25 5.05 -17.90
N ARG A 135 2.11 5.11 -16.87
CA ARG A 135 3.50 5.54 -17.05
C ARG A 135 4.31 4.51 -17.82
N ALA A 136 4.10 3.20 -17.61
CA ALA A 136 4.74 2.13 -18.34
C ALA A 136 4.29 2.10 -19.82
N ALA A 137 3.00 2.27 -20.09
CA ALA A 137 2.47 2.37 -21.45
C ALA A 137 3.09 3.56 -22.22
N GLY A 138 3.15 4.74 -21.61
CA GLY A 138 3.78 5.91 -22.20
C GLY A 138 5.29 5.75 -22.46
N MET A 139 6.01 5.03 -21.61
CA MET A 139 7.43 4.70 -21.83
C MET A 139 7.62 3.71 -22.99
N THR A 140 6.71 2.75 -23.17
CA THR A 140 6.76 1.78 -24.26
C THR A 140 6.50 2.46 -25.60
N GLU A 141 5.54 3.36 -25.69
CA GLU A 141 5.24 4.14 -26.90
C GLU A 141 6.39 5.07 -27.27
N ALA A 142 7.00 5.75 -26.28
CA ALA A 142 8.16 6.60 -26.50
C ALA A 142 9.40 5.79 -26.97
N GLY A 143 9.60 4.58 -26.45
CA GLY A 143 10.67 3.67 -26.84
C GLY A 143 10.50 3.17 -28.29
N VAL A 144 9.29 2.82 -28.69
CA VAL A 144 8.99 2.37 -30.07
C VAL A 144 9.15 3.51 -31.06
N ALA A 145 8.73 4.74 -30.72
CA ALA A 145 8.90 5.91 -31.57
C ALA A 145 10.39 6.29 -31.76
N ALA A 146 11.24 6.10 -30.74
CA ALA A 146 12.67 6.40 -30.81
C ALA A 146 13.46 5.37 -31.62
N THR A 147 12.96 4.15 -31.83
CA THR A 147 13.61 3.10 -32.64
C THR A 147 13.14 3.09 -34.11
N ALA A 148 12.12 3.87 -34.46
CA ALA A 148 11.54 3.95 -35.80
C ALA A 148 12.10 5.13 -36.66
N ASN A 149 13.08 5.88 -36.13
CA ASN A 149 13.75 7.02 -36.80
C ASN A 149 15.24 6.72 -36.95
#